data_59989551203cba296f2639e3e452b698
#
_entry.id   59989551203cba296f2639e3e452b698
#
_cell.length_a   1.000
_cell.length_b   1.000
_cell.length_c   1.000
_cell.angle_alpha   90.00
_cell.angle_beta   90.00
_cell.angle_gamma   90.00
#
_symmetry.space_group_name_H-M   'P 1'
#
loop_
_entity.id
_entity.type
_entity.pdbx_description
1 polymer ?
#
loop_
_entity_poly.entity_id
_entity_poly.type
_entity_poly.pdbx_seq_one_letter_code
_entity_poly.pdbx_strand_id
1 'polypeptide(L)'
;MKKLRKTKITMLMLLLAVFVYAQDNETRDLRSFTEISVAEGIEVIAEKGTENTVEIISKRIDHDRVLTEVRGGQLTIHIDNKWYKSTPRHDVKIKLTYTDELERIKVNTGAELLVKGEVKGKRLDIHTSTSGMVELKVAVEYLDLSASTSGRIEIEGISEEVDAGASTGGTIYAYDVNSKDVSAKASTGGDIRVNAEDYLRGKASTGGSVYYRGSPRTSMSSSTGGSVRSAN
;
A
#
# COMPACT_ATOMS: atom_id res chain seq x y z
N MET A 1 -14.93 -79.70 -30.10
CA MET A 1 -14.60 -78.44 -30.78
C MET A 1 -15.24 -77.33 -30.05
N LYS A 2 -14.50 -76.59 -29.18
CA LYS A 2 -15.03 -75.44 -28.40
C LYS A 2 -14.61 -74.16 -29.06
N LYS A 3 -15.60 -73.37 -29.49
CA LYS A 3 -15.40 -72.04 -30.06
C LYS A 3 -15.06 -71.06 -28.93
N LEU A 4 -13.87 -70.46 -28.97
CA LEU A 4 -13.49 -69.32 -28.11
C LEU A 4 -14.20 -68.07 -28.62
N ARG A 5 -15.08 -67.48 -27.80
CA ARG A 5 -15.64 -66.16 -28.00
C ARG A 5 -14.60 -65.11 -27.58
N LYS A 6 -14.10 -64.34 -28.53
CA LYS A 6 -13.25 -63.17 -28.27
C LYS A 6 -14.13 -62.01 -27.72
N THR A 7 -14.07 -61.78 -26.43
CA THR A 7 -14.68 -60.59 -25.82
C THR A 7 -13.78 -59.39 -26.09
N LYS A 8 -14.26 -58.46 -26.90
CA LYS A 8 -13.62 -57.16 -27.11
C LYS A 8 -13.91 -56.27 -25.90
N ILE A 9 -12.90 -56.04 -25.06
CA ILE A 9 -12.97 -55.02 -24.00
C ILE A 9 -12.72 -53.68 -24.68
N THR A 10 -13.79 -52.94 -24.86
CA THR A 10 -13.72 -51.53 -25.29
C THR A 10 -13.37 -50.70 -24.05
N MET A 11 -12.09 -50.32 -23.92
CA MET A 11 -11.62 -49.38 -22.89
C MET A 11 -12.12 -47.98 -23.22
N LEU A 12 -13.20 -47.60 -22.56
CA LEU A 12 -13.73 -46.25 -22.60
C LEU A 12 -12.78 -45.35 -21.81
N MET A 13 -11.88 -44.66 -22.51
CA MET A 13 -11.01 -43.64 -21.96
C MET A 13 -11.89 -42.43 -21.59
N LEU A 14 -12.27 -42.33 -20.32
CA LEU A 14 -12.95 -41.16 -19.76
C LEU A 14 -11.93 -40.03 -19.73
N LEU A 15 -11.95 -39.17 -20.76
CA LEU A 15 -11.23 -37.90 -20.75
C LEU A 15 -11.87 -37.02 -19.66
N LEU A 16 -11.31 -37.03 -18.46
CA LEU A 16 -11.58 -35.99 -17.46
C LEU A 16 -10.96 -34.69 -18.00
N ALA A 17 -11.78 -33.91 -18.70
CA ALA A 17 -11.50 -32.51 -18.94
C ALA A 17 -11.49 -31.81 -17.58
N VAL A 18 -10.35 -31.68 -16.97
CA VAL A 18 -10.14 -30.77 -15.87
C VAL A 18 -10.29 -29.37 -16.47
N PHE A 19 -11.50 -28.80 -16.35
CA PHE A 19 -11.67 -27.37 -16.53
C PHE A 19 -10.89 -26.66 -15.42
N VAL A 20 -9.60 -26.42 -15.67
CA VAL A 20 -8.88 -25.39 -14.95
C VAL A 20 -9.63 -24.11 -15.31
N TYR A 21 -10.40 -23.59 -14.38
CA TYR A 21 -10.83 -22.21 -14.46
C TYR A 21 -9.54 -21.39 -14.41
N ALA A 22 -8.99 -21.11 -15.57
CA ALA A 22 -7.94 -20.10 -15.71
C ALA A 22 -8.57 -18.81 -15.17
N GLN A 23 -8.10 -18.36 -14.03
CA GLN A 23 -8.37 -17.01 -13.59
C GLN A 23 -7.83 -16.14 -14.73
N ASP A 24 -8.70 -15.36 -15.35
CA ASP A 24 -8.33 -14.52 -16.50
C ASP A 24 -7.47 -13.38 -15.93
N ASN A 25 -6.15 -13.60 -15.89
CA ASN A 25 -5.19 -12.65 -15.39
C ASN A 25 -4.55 -11.95 -16.59
N GLU A 26 -4.53 -10.63 -16.58
CA GLU A 26 -3.84 -9.85 -17.60
C GLU A 26 -2.52 -9.33 -17.05
N THR A 27 -1.43 -9.58 -17.78
CA THR A 27 -0.11 -9.05 -17.46
C THR A 27 0.25 -7.94 -18.45
N ARG A 28 0.76 -6.82 -17.92
CA ARG A 28 1.25 -5.69 -18.72
C ARG A 28 2.66 -5.33 -18.29
N ASP A 29 3.51 -5.07 -19.29
CA ASP A 29 4.84 -4.49 -19.06
C ASP A 29 4.71 -2.98 -18.83
N LEU A 30 5.48 -2.49 -17.88
CA LEU A 30 5.50 -1.08 -17.51
C LEU A 30 6.86 -0.45 -17.85
N ARG A 31 6.85 0.84 -18.14
CA ARG A 31 8.08 1.63 -18.17
C ARG A 31 8.59 1.83 -16.73
N SER A 32 9.86 2.23 -16.59
CA SER A 32 10.49 2.61 -15.33
C SER A 32 9.70 3.71 -14.60
N PHE A 33 9.58 3.58 -13.28
CA PHE A 33 8.90 4.54 -12.41
C PHE A 33 9.51 4.53 -11.01
N THR A 34 9.48 5.66 -10.32
CA THR A 34 9.89 5.83 -8.92
C THR A 34 8.72 6.23 -8.02
N GLU A 35 7.56 6.53 -8.62
CA GLU A 35 6.36 6.91 -7.89
C GLU A 35 5.20 5.96 -8.19
N ILE A 36 4.41 5.63 -7.15
CA ILE A 36 3.19 4.80 -7.27
C ILE A 36 1.99 5.60 -6.79
N SER A 37 0.91 5.62 -7.55
CA SER A 37 -0.38 6.18 -7.15
C SER A 37 -1.48 5.15 -7.37
N VAL A 38 -2.19 4.76 -6.30
CA VAL A 38 -3.28 3.78 -6.33
C VAL A 38 -4.55 4.40 -5.79
N ALA A 39 -5.68 4.16 -6.44
CA ALA A 39 -6.96 4.68 -6.02
C ALA A 39 -8.12 3.71 -6.25
N GLU A 40 -9.32 4.10 -5.73
CA GLU A 40 -10.60 3.48 -6.06
C GLU A 40 -10.77 2.04 -5.62
N GLY A 41 -10.32 1.70 -4.40
CA GLY A 41 -10.56 0.40 -3.78
C GLY A 41 -9.78 -0.77 -4.39
N ILE A 42 -8.71 -0.49 -5.16
CA ILE A 42 -7.82 -1.51 -5.72
C ILE A 42 -6.87 -2.01 -4.63
N GLU A 43 -6.74 -3.33 -4.50
CA GLU A 43 -5.74 -3.97 -3.63
C GLU A 43 -4.46 -4.23 -4.44
N VAL A 44 -3.33 -3.67 -4.02
CA VAL A 44 -2.02 -3.87 -4.70
C VAL A 44 -1.04 -4.54 -3.75
N ILE A 45 -0.41 -5.61 -4.23
CA ILE A 45 0.77 -6.22 -3.60
C ILE A 45 1.96 -5.91 -4.50
N ALA A 46 2.88 -5.08 -4.01
CA ALA A 46 4.09 -4.70 -4.73
C ALA A 46 5.31 -5.45 -4.21
N GLU A 47 6.21 -5.85 -5.10
CA GLU A 47 7.45 -6.56 -4.76
C GLU A 47 8.59 -6.09 -5.68
N LYS A 48 9.79 -5.91 -5.12
CA LYS A 48 10.96 -5.57 -5.93
C LYS A 48 11.43 -6.80 -6.73
N GLY A 49 11.65 -6.62 -8.04
CA GLY A 49 12.07 -7.69 -8.94
C GLY A 49 13.02 -7.21 -10.03
N THR A 50 13.07 -7.91 -11.13
CA THR A 50 13.97 -7.65 -12.27
C THR A 50 13.31 -6.96 -13.45
N GLU A 51 11.98 -6.88 -13.46
CA GLU A 51 11.18 -6.29 -14.53
C GLU A 51 10.05 -5.44 -13.91
N ASN A 52 9.61 -4.43 -14.63
CA ASN A 52 8.46 -3.63 -14.24
C ASN A 52 7.19 -4.21 -14.87
N THR A 53 6.39 -4.94 -14.10
CA THR A 53 5.18 -5.61 -14.60
C THR A 53 4.01 -5.45 -13.64
N VAL A 54 2.80 -5.48 -14.18
CA VAL A 54 1.57 -5.59 -13.40
C VAL A 54 0.76 -6.80 -13.87
N GLU A 55 0.36 -7.65 -12.94
CA GLU A 55 -0.62 -8.73 -13.14
C GLU A 55 -1.95 -8.28 -12.54
N ILE A 56 -2.97 -8.13 -13.38
CA ILE A 56 -4.32 -7.70 -12.99
C ILE A 56 -5.19 -8.92 -12.81
N ILE A 57 -5.85 -9.02 -11.66
CA ILE A 57 -6.76 -10.09 -11.29
C ILE A 57 -8.11 -9.44 -10.98
N SER A 58 -9.12 -9.68 -11.79
CA SER A 58 -10.48 -9.15 -11.61
C SER A 58 -11.52 -10.17 -12.04
N LYS A 59 -12.66 -10.21 -11.33
CA LYS A 59 -13.81 -11.08 -11.65
C LYS A 59 -15.08 -10.32 -12.03
N ARG A 60 -15.13 -9.02 -11.74
CA ARG A 60 -16.36 -8.22 -11.83
C ARG A 60 -16.30 -7.09 -12.82
N ILE A 61 -15.12 -6.69 -13.23
CA ILE A 61 -14.91 -5.67 -14.26
C ILE A 61 -13.88 -6.17 -15.26
N ASP A 62 -14.01 -5.72 -16.50
CA ASP A 62 -13.07 -6.03 -17.56
C ASP A 62 -11.71 -5.42 -17.25
N HIS A 63 -10.63 -6.12 -17.57
CA HIS A 63 -9.26 -5.67 -17.31
C HIS A 63 -8.94 -4.34 -18.00
N ASP A 64 -9.48 -4.10 -19.21
CA ASP A 64 -9.33 -2.83 -19.95
C ASP A 64 -9.78 -1.61 -19.17
N ARG A 65 -10.62 -1.78 -18.14
CA ARG A 65 -11.06 -0.71 -17.27
C ARG A 65 -10.12 -0.43 -16.11
N VAL A 66 -9.18 -1.31 -15.85
CA VAL A 66 -8.10 -1.08 -14.88
C VAL A 66 -6.97 -0.37 -15.62
N LEU A 67 -6.86 0.92 -15.41
CA LEU A 67 -5.83 1.72 -16.06
C LEU A 67 -4.53 1.66 -15.25
N THR A 68 -3.43 1.37 -15.96
CA THR A 68 -2.08 1.26 -15.40
C THR A 68 -1.13 2.08 -16.29
N GLU A 69 -1.02 3.38 -16.01
CA GLU A 69 -0.27 4.31 -16.85
C GLU A 69 0.98 4.82 -16.14
N VAL A 70 2.13 4.82 -16.86
CA VAL A 70 3.36 5.47 -16.38
C VAL A 70 3.57 6.77 -17.14
N ARG A 71 3.49 7.90 -16.42
CA ARG A 71 3.74 9.23 -16.94
C ARG A 71 4.69 10.02 -16.02
N GLY A 72 5.77 10.55 -16.58
CA GLY A 72 6.73 11.36 -15.83
C GLY A 72 7.38 10.64 -14.63
N GLY A 73 7.57 9.30 -14.73
CA GLY A 73 8.12 8.50 -13.63
C GLY A 73 7.09 8.08 -12.56
N GLN A 74 5.81 8.43 -12.73
CA GLN A 74 4.74 8.01 -11.83
C GLN A 74 3.88 6.93 -12.50
N LEU A 75 3.76 5.76 -11.85
CA LEU A 75 2.75 4.74 -12.16
C LEU A 75 1.43 5.14 -11.48
N THR A 76 0.37 5.27 -12.26
CA THR A 76 -1.00 5.51 -11.77
C THR A 76 -1.87 4.29 -12.05
N ILE A 77 -2.51 3.77 -11.00
CA ILE A 77 -3.40 2.61 -11.04
C ILE A 77 -4.79 3.05 -10.56
N HIS A 78 -5.79 2.97 -11.43
CA HIS A 78 -7.15 3.39 -11.11
C HIS A 78 -8.18 2.73 -12.05
N ILE A 79 -9.49 2.89 -11.75
CA ILE A 79 -10.59 2.38 -12.57
C ILE A 79 -11.04 3.45 -13.56
N ASP A 80 -11.25 3.09 -14.82
CA ASP A 80 -11.91 4.00 -15.79
C ASP A 80 -13.41 4.12 -15.47
N ASN A 81 -13.79 5.29 -14.95
CA ASN A 81 -15.15 5.62 -14.53
C ASN A 81 -15.95 6.44 -15.56
N LYS A 82 -15.43 6.64 -16.78
CA LYS A 82 -16.04 7.52 -17.80
C LYS A 82 -17.52 7.24 -18.08
N TRP A 83 -17.94 5.99 -17.94
CA TRP A 83 -19.29 5.53 -18.29
C TRP A 83 -20.23 5.34 -17.09
N TYR A 84 -19.77 5.61 -15.86
CA TYR A 84 -20.52 5.38 -14.64
C TYR A 84 -20.63 6.63 -13.78
N LYS A 85 -21.79 6.85 -13.15
CA LYS A 85 -21.96 7.94 -12.18
C LYS A 85 -21.21 7.71 -10.86
N SER A 86 -20.80 6.46 -10.62
CA SER A 86 -20.01 6.04 -9.45
C SER A 86 -19.11 4.88 -9.84
N THR A 87 -18.01 4.67 -9.12
CA THR A 87 -17.15 3.49 -9.29
C THR A 87 -17.97 2.24 -9.03
N PRO A 88 -18.08 1.29 -9.98
CA PRO A 88 -18.80 0.05 -9.76
C PRO A 88 -18.08 -0.76 -8.66
N ARG A 89 -18.87 -1.56 -7.94
CA ARG A 89 -18.30 -2.50 -6.97
C ARG A 89 -17.42 -3.50 -7.72
N HIS A 90 -16.14 -3.56 -7.36
CA HIS A 90 -15.16 -4.45 -7.97
C HIS A 90 -14.33 -5.20 -6.90
N ASP A 91 -13.52 -6.13 -7.36
CA ASP A 91 -12.62 -6.96 -6.58
C ASP A 91 -11.25 -7.03 -7.25
N VAL A 92 -10.77 -5.88 -7.74
CA VAL A 92 -9.49 -5.80 -8.45
C VAL A 92 -8.34 -5.97 -7.49
N LYS A 93 -7.50 -6.97 -7.78
CA LYS A 93 -6.22 -7.21 -7.12
C LYS A 93 -5.11 -7.11 -8.14
N ILE A 94 -4.02 -6.50 -7.73
CA ILE A 94 -2.85 -6.30 -8.59
C ILE A 94 -1.61 -6.84 -7.89
N LYS A 95 -0.84 -7.63 -8.64
CA LYS A 95 0.54 -7.91 -8.28
C LYS A 95 1.43 -7.01 -9.11
N LEU A 96 2.19 -6.16 -8.44
CA LEU A 96 3.10 -5.21 -9.05
C LEU A 96 4.55 -5.64 -8.80
N THR A 97 5.31 -5.82 -9.85
CA THR A 97 6.77 -5.99 -9.75
C THR A 97 7.44 -4.70 -10.22
N TYR A 98 8.42 -4.20 -9.44
CA TYR A 98 9.13 -2.96 -9.75
C TYR A 98 10.65 -3.13 -9.59
N THR A 99 11.44 -2.33 -10.34
CA THR A 99 12.91 -2.43 -10.35
C THR A 99 13.59 -1.29 -9.64
N ASP A 100 13.09 -0.07 -9.80
CA ASP A 100 13.74 1.15 -9.34
C ASP A 100 13.54 1.39 -7.83
N GLU A 101 14.23 2.34 -7.26
CA GLU A 101 13.95 2.81 -5.91
C GLU A 101 12.67 3.63 -5.89
N LEU A 102 11.79 3.35 -4.92
CA LEU A 102 10.57 4.11 -4.75
C LEU A 102 10.85 5.39 -3.97
N GLU A 103 10.42 6.52 -4.52
CA GLU A 103 10.57 7.85 -3.91
C GLU A 103 9.23 8.39 -3.39
N ARG A 104 8.11 7.98 -4.00
CA ARG A 104 6.78 8.43 -3.57
C ARG A 104 5.70 7.37 -3.73
N ILE A 105 4.86 7.26 -2.71
CA ILE A 105 3.69 6.39 -2.67
C ILE A 105 2.46 7.21 -2.31
N LYS A 106 1.41 7.13 -3.14
CA LYS A 106 0.09 7.74 -2.88
C LYS A 106 -0.98 6.68 -2.94
N VAL A 107 -1.79 6.55 -1.88
CA VAL A 107 -2.90 5.60 -1.85
C VAL A 107 -4.16 6.29 -1.34
N ASN A 108 -5.21 6.28 -2.16
CA ASN A 108 -6.40 7.08 -1.94
C ASN A 108 -7.68 6.28 -2.19
N THR A 109 -8.82 6.81 -1.75
CA THR A 109 -10.16 6.34 -2.13
C THR A 109 -10.35 4.85 -1.90
N GLY A 110 -10.04 4.41 -0.66
CA GLY A 110 -10.23 3.03 -0.22
C GLY A 110 -9.29 1.99 -0.83
N ALA A 111 -8.26 2.41 -1.57
CA ALA A 111 -7.26 1.50 -2.10
C ALA A 111 -6.29 1.04 -1.01
N GLU A 112 -5.68 -0.11 -1.22
CA GLU A 112 -4.72 -0.73 -0.30
C GLU A 112 -3.42 -1.08 -1.04
N LEU A 113 -2.28 -0.75 -0.45
CA LEU A 113 -0.97 -1.11 -0.97
C LEU A 113 -0.13 -1.80 0.12
N LEU A 114 0.22 -3.05 -0.12
CA LEU A 114 1.21 -3.78 0.64
C LEU A 114 2.51 -3.89 -0.17
N VAL A 115 3.62 -3.35 0.34
CA VAL A 115 4.94 -3.52 -0.28
C VAL A 115 5.71 -4.61 0.44
N LYS A 116 5.98 -5.71 -0.26
CA LYS A 116 6.77 -6.82 0.27
C LYS A 116 8.26 -6.52 0.21
N GLY A 117 8.97 -6.96 1.26
CA GLY A 117 10.39 -6.68 1.40
C GLY A 117 10.64 -5.27 1.93
N GLU A 118 11.90 -4.86 1.93
CA GLU A 118 12.35 -3.59 2.50
C GLU A 118 12.58 -2.55 1.39
N VAL A 119 11.86 -1.43 1.45
CA VAL A 119 12.07 -0.29 0.55
C VAL A 119 13.31 0.47 1.03
N LYS A 120 14.32 0.56 0.18
CA LYS A 120 15.58 1.26 0.45
C LYS A 120 15.71 2.49 -0.42
N GLY A 121 16.37 3.51 0.10
CA GLY A 121 16.63 4.73 -0.65
C GLY A 121 17.08 5.87 0.23
N LYS A 122 17.25 7.02 -0.35
CA LYS A 122 17.57 8.22 0.40
C LYS A 122 16.33 8.87 1.02
N ARG A 123 15.25 8.96 0.25
CA ARG A 123 14.00 9.60 0.68
C ARG A 123 12.79 8.81 0.20
N LEU A 124 11.78 8.69 1.06
CA LEU A 124 10.49 8.13 0.70
C LEU A 124 9.36 9.02 1.25
N ASP A 125 8.49 9.48 0.36
CA ASP A 125 7.27 10.25 0.69
C ASP A 125 6.04 9.34 0.59
N ILE A 126 5.28 9.17 1.66
CA ILE A 126 4.06 8.34 1.68
C ILE A 126 2.86 9.21 2.02
N HIS A 127 1.86 9.19 1.15
CA HIS A 127 0.63 9.93 1.35
C HIS A 127 -0.60 9.02 1.23
N THR A 128 -1.44 9.00 2.28
CA THR A 128 -2.73 8.30 2.27
C THR A 128 -3.87 9.26 2.54
N SER A 129 -4.97 9.08 1.82
CA SER A 129 -6.19 9.86 2.07
C SER A 129 -7.44 9.09 1.70
N THR A 130 -8.61 9.58 2.14
CA THR A 130 -9.92 9.02 1.77
C THR A 130 -9.95 7.50 1.96
N SER A 131 -9.59 7.04 3.19
CA SER A 131 -9.55 5.63 3.58
C SER A 131 -8.52 4.77 2.81
N GLY A 132 -7.52 5.37 2.17
CA GLY A 132 -6.39 4.63 1.59
C GLY A 132 -5.50 4.03 2.67
N MET A 133 -4.94 2.84 2.43
CA MET A 133 -4.07 2.14 3.37
C MET A 133 -2.74 1.73 2.72
N VAL A 134 -1.64 1.93 3.44
CA VAL A 134 -0.29 1.50 3.05
C VAL A 134 0.35 0.71 4.18
N GLU A 135 0.95 -0.42 3.83
CA GLU A 135 1.77 -1.23 4.74
C GLU A 135 3.12 -1.55 4.07
N LEU A 136 4.23 -1.24 4.77
CA LEU A 136 5.56 -1.53 4.23
C LEU A 136 6.66 -1.50 5.29
N LYS A 137 7.83 -2.03 4.91
CA LYS A 137 9.08 -1.92 5.65
C LYS A 137 10.09 -1.03 4.91
N VAL A 138 10.83 -0.19 5.66
CA VAL A 138 11.76 0.79 5.07
C VAL A 138 13.15 0.77 5.70
N ALA A 139 14.13 1.18 4.87
CA ALA A 139 15.47 1.58 5.31
C ALA A 139 15.89 2.81 4.50
N VAL A 140 15.59 4.01 5.01
CA VAL A 140 15.78 5.29 4.29
C VAL A 140 16.42 6.33 5.20
N GLU A 141 17.03 7.37 4.62
CA GLU A 141 17.54 8.50 5.41
C GLU A 141 16.39 9.43 5.86
N TYR A 142 15.50 9.78 4.93
CA TYR A 142 14.39 10.71 5.16
C TYR A 142 13.05 10.05 4.84
N LEU A 143 12.13 10.09 5.81
CA LEU A 143 10.80 9.52 5.69
C LEU A 143 9.72 10.58 5.94
N ASP A 144 8.91 10.89 4.92
CA ASP A 144 7.79 11.81 5.01
C ASP A 144 6.47 11.03 4.98
N LEU A 145 5.67 11.13 6.04
CA LEU A 145 4.43 10.39 6.21
C LEU A 145 3.25 11.35 6.35
N SER A 146 2.25 11.22 5.49
CA SER A 146 1.05 12.04 5.53
C SER A 146 -0.22 11.19 5.44
N ALA A 147 -1.06 11.22 6.47
CA ALA A 147 -2.34 10.52 6.50
C ALA A 147 -3.49 11.50 6.76
N SER A 148 -4.49 11.51 5.89
CA SER A 148 -5.65 12.38 6.03
C SER A 148 -6.96 11.68 5.67
N THR A 149 -8.09 12.24 6.08
CA THR A 149 -9.44 11.75 5.71
C THR A 149 -9.57 10.23 5.90
N SER A 150 -9.28 9.78 7.13
CA SER A 150 -9.28 8.34 7.50
C SER A 150 -8.25 7.48 6.77
N GLY A 151 -7.24 8.07 6.13
CA GLY A 151 -6.10 7.35 5.57
C GLY A 151 -5.26 6.70 6.66
N ARG A 152 -4.60 5.59 6.34
CA ARG A 152 -3.81 4.78 7.28
C ARG A 152 -2.44 4.44 6.71
N ILE A 153 -1.41 4.62 7.51
CA ILE A 153 -0.04 4.19 7.22
C ILE A 153 0.41 3.28 8.34
N GLU A 154 0.85 2.06 7.99
CA GLU A 154 1.53 1.13 8.88
C GLU A 154 2.94 0.89 8.35
N ILE A 155 3.95 1.18 9.17
CA ILE A 155 5.33 1.19 8.68
C ILE A 155 6.29 0.71 9.78
N GLU A 156 7.26 -0.08 9.38
CA GLU A 156 8.35 -0.57 10.21
C GLU A 156 9.72 -0.35 9.55
N GLY A 157 10.80 -0.41 10.31
CA GLY A 157 12.17 -0.36 9.78
C GLY A 157 13.04 0.69 10.43
N ILE A 158 13.84 1.40 9.63
CA ILE A 158 14.79 2.41 10.10
C ILE A 158 14.75 3.68 9.23
N SER A 159 14.90 4.84 9.89
CA SER A 159 15.09 6.14 9.23
C SER A 159 15.96 7.04 10.11
N GLU A 160 16.75 7.93 9.51
CA GLU A 160 17.45 8.97 10.26
C GLU A 160 16.46 10.04 10.74
N GLU A 161 15.60 10.52 9.85
CA GLU A 161 14.65 11.60 10.11
C GLU A 161 13.24 11.22 9.63
N VAL A 162 12.23 11.45 10.48
CA VAL A 162 10.82 11.22 10.17
C VAL A 162 10.03 12.51 10.32
N ASP A 163 9.31 12.94 9.28
CA ASP A 163 8.26 13.96 9.36
C ASP A 163 6.89 13.27 9.19
N ALA A 164 6.05 13.31 10.23
CA ALA A 164 4.77 12.63 10.27
C ALA A 164 3.62 13.62 10.48
N GLY A 165 2.69 13.68 9.54
CA GLY A 165 1.49 14.51 9.57
C GLY A 165 0.20 13.69 9.52
N ALA A 166 -0.70 13.83 10.52
CA ALA A 166 -2.01 13.19 10.49
C ALA A 166 -3.12 14.23 10.71
N SER A 167 -4.17 14.15 9.91
CA SER A 167 -5.31 15.05 10.03
C SER A 167 -6.64 14.38 9.63
N THR A 168 -7.76 14.98 10.03
CA THR A 168 -9.10 14.53 9.62
C THR A 168 -9.30 13.02 9.80
N GLY A 169 -8.95 12.50 11.00
CA GLY A 169 -9.05 11.09 11.33
C GLY A 169 -8.00 10.19 10.68
N GLY A 170 -6.98 10.75 10.04
CA GLY A 170 -5.85 9.97 9.51
C GLY A 170 -5.01 9.35 10.62
N THR A 171 -4.40 8.20 10.37
CA THR A 171 -3.65 7.44 11.36
C THR A 171 -2.29 6.99 10.82
N ILE A 172 -1.23 7.20 11.59
CA ILE A 172 0.13 6.75 11.28
C ILE A 172 0.63 5.85 12.42
N TYR A 173 0.92 4.58 12.10
CA TYR A 173 1.54 3.60 12.99
C TYR A 173 3.01 3.40 12.58
N ALA A 174 3.92 4.06 13.27
CA ALA A 174 5.36 4.03 13.04
C ALA A 174 6.15 3.78 14.33
N TYR A 175 5.57 3.08 15.32
CA TYR A 175 6.30 2.69 16.52
C TYR A 175 7.48 1.77 16.23
N ASP A 176 7.38 0.99 15.15
CA ASP A 176 8.39 0.01 14.76
C ASP A 176 9.40 0.58 13.74
N VAL A 177 9.37 1.89 13.53
CA VAL A 177 10.44 2.63 12.82
C VAL A 177 11.42 3.19 13.86
N ASN A 178 12.64 2.68 13.87
CA ASN A 178 13.71 3.26 14.67
C ASN A 178 14.23 4.52 13.97
N SER A 179 14.03 5.68 14.60
CA SER A 179 14.46 6.96 14.02
C SER A 179 15.17 7.84 15.05
N LYS A 180 16.17 8.62 14.60
CA LYS A 180 16.89 9.55 15.46
C LYS A 180 16.04 10.77 15.76
N ASP A 181 15.63 11.48 14.73
CA ASP A 181 14.88 12.73 14.81
C ASP A 181 13.46 12.56 14.25
N VAL A 182 12.46 12.97 15.02
CA VAL A 182 11.06 12.89 14.63
C VAL A 182 10.38 14.24 14.77
N SER A 183 9.66 14.66 13.71
CA SER A 183 8.69 15.75 13.73
C SER A 183 7.29 15.17 13.52
N ALA A 184 6.40 15.30 14.49
CA ALA A 184 5.05 14.73 14.44
C ALA A 184 4.00 15.83 14.65
N LYS A 185 3.05 15.95 13.71
CA LYS A 185 1.98 16.95 13.74
C LYS A 185 0.61 16.31 13.54
N ALA A 186 -0.20 16.22 14.61
CA ALA A 186 -1.56 15.70 14.58
C ALA A 186 -2.59 16.80 14.72
N SER A 187 -3.65 16.77 13.90
CA SER A 187 -4.75 17.75 13.99
C SER A 187 -6.09 17.09 13.59
N THR A 188 -7.19 17.72 13.97
CA THR A 188 -8.55 17.32 13.54
C THR A 188 -8.80 15.82 13.72
N GLY A 189 -8.52 15.29 14.93
CA GLY A 189 -8.69 13.88 15.24
C GLY A 189 -7.66 12.94 14.60
N GLY A 190 -6.56 13.45 14.06
CA GLY A 190 -5.44 12.61 13.57
C GLY A 190 -4.70 11.91 14.71
N ASP A 191 -4.21 10.71 14.48
CA ASP A 191 -3.45 9.88 15.45
C ASP A 191 -2.08 9.52 14.86
N ILE A 192 -1.00 9.82 15.59
CA ILE A 192 0.37 9.51 15.20
C ILE A 192 1.05 8.73 16.32
N ARG A 193 1.69 7.62 15.96
CA ARG A 193 2.47 6.78 16.86
C ARG A 193 3.86 6.60 16.29
N VAL A 194 4.87 7.13 16.98
CA VAL A 194 6.27 7.17 16.50
C VAL A 194 7.24 6.71 17.57
N ASN A 195 8.45 6.34 17.17
CA ASN A 195 9.57 6.05 18.05
C ASN A 195 10.72 6.99 17.69
N ALA A 196 11.26 7.70 18.70
CA ALA A 196 12.35 8.66 18.53
C ALA A 196 13.47 8.39 19.54
N GLU A 197 14.71 8.38 19.06
CA GLU A 197 15.89 8.13 19.89
C GLU A 197 16.46 9.44 20.47
N ASP A 198 16.75 10.43 19.64
CA ASP A 198 17.50 11.65 20.01
C ASP A 198 16.59 12.88 20.21
N TYR A 199 15.69 13.15 19.30
CA TYR A 199 14.84 14.33 19.35
C TYR A 199 13.42 14.11 18.83
N LEU A 200 12.43 14.67 19.55
CA LEU A 200 11.03 14.69 19.12
C LEU A 200 10.48 16.12 19.15
N ARG A 201 9.98 16.59 18.01
CA ARG A 201 9.08 17.75 17.93
C ARG A 201 7.64 17.27 17.75
N GLY A 202 6.84 17.34 18.83
CA GLY A 202 5.44 16.91 18.82
C GLY A 202 4.49 18.10 18.83
N LYS A 203 3.56 18.16 17.89
CA LYS A 203 2.47 19.16 17.87
C LYS A 203 1.12 18.46 17.74
N ALA A 204 0.16 18.85 18.59
CA ALA A 204 -1.19 18.30 18.52
C ALA A 204 -2.23 19.40 18.71
N SER A 205 -3.28 19.38 17.90
CA SER A 205 -4.37 20.36 17.97
C SER A 205 -5.71 19.74 17.55
N THR A 206 -6.81 20.40 17.90
CA THR A 206 -8.17 20.03 17.45
C THR A 206 -8.46 18.53 17.61
N GLY A 207 -8.21 17.99 18.83
CA GLY A 207 -8.43 16.59 19.15
C GLY A 207 -7.42 15.61 18.54
N GLY A 208 -6.36 16.09 17.90
CA GLY A 208 -5.28 15.23 17.40
C GLY A 208 -4.41 14.66 18.53
N SER A 209 -3.79 13.52 18.31
CA SER A 209 -2.95 12.82 19.29
C SER A 209 -1.62 12.39 18.71
N VAL A 210 -0.55 12.62 19.45
CA VAL A 210 0.78 12.07 19.16
C VAL A 210 1.23 11.23 20.33
N TYR A 211 1.53 9.96 20.08
CA TYR A 211 2.12 9.04 21.03
C TYR A 211 3.54 8.69 20.59
N TYR A 212 4.47 8.70 21.53
CA TYR A 212 5.86 8.39 21.20
C TYR A 212 6.49 7.40 22.17
N ARG A 213 7.41 6.60 21.66
CA ARG A 213 8.32 5.72 22.42
C ARG A 213 9.73 6.28 22.35
N GLY A 214 10.61 5.73 23.20
CA GLY A 214 12.00 6.19 23.35
C GLY A 214 12.18 7.19 24.46
N SER A 215 13.36 7.77 24.55
CA SER A 215 13.72 8.77 25.56
C SER A 215 14.34 10.02 24.93
N PRO A 216 13.75 10.59 23.88
CA PRO A 216 14.29 11.74 23.16
C PRO A 216 14.25 13.02 23.99
N ARG A 217 15.05 14.00 23.58
CA ARG A 217 14.80 15.39 23.96
C ARG A 217 13.54 15.86 23.26
N THR A 218 12.59 16.45 23.99
CA THR A 218 11.28 16.78 23.42
C THR A 218 11.02 18.26 23.34
N SER A 219 10.35 18.69 22.24
CA SER A 219 9.71 20.00 22.08
C SER A 219 8.25 19.76 21.74
N MET A 220 7.37 19.95 22.74
CA MET A 220 5.96 19.61 22.61
C MET A 220 5.08 20.85 22.65
N SER A 221 4.02 20.86 21.85
CA SER A 221 2.99 21.89 21.87
C SER A 221 1.62 21.25 21.64
N SER A 222 0.64 21.58 22.48
CA SER A 222 -0.72 21.10 22.32
C SER A 222 -1.73 22.22 22.53
N SER A 223 -2.84 22.19 21.79
CA SER A 223 -3.92 23.16 21.88
C SER A 223 -5.25 22.51 21.47
N THR A 224 -6.36 23.13 21.86
CA THR A 224 -7.73 22.77 21.41
C THR A 224 -8.01 21.26 21.52
N GLY A 225 -7.74 20.66 22.71
CA GLY A 225 -7.99 19.26 22.96
C GLY A 225 -6.99 18.28 22.33
N GLY A 226 -5.92 18.77 21.72
CA GLY A 226 -4.83 17.93 21.24
C GLY A 226 -3.94 17.42 22.37
N SER A 227 -3.24 16.31 22.17
CA SER A 227 -2.34 15.70 23.17
C SER A 227 -1.07 15.12 22.56
N VAL A 228 0.07 15.32 23.26
CA VAL A 228 1.35 14.64 22.98
C VAL A 228 1.74 13.88 24.24
N ARG A 229 1.94 12.55 24.14
CA ARG A 229 2.16 11.68 25.30
C ARG A 229 3.23 10.63 25.02
N SER A 230 4.03 10.31 26.06
CA SER A 230 4.87 9.09 26.05
C SER A 230 3.97 7.84 26.16
N ALA A 231 4.37 6.80 25.44
CA ALA A 231 3.73 5.47 25.43
C ALA A 231 4.71 4.37 25.95
N ASN A 232 5.73 4.78 26.72
CA ASN A 232 6.68 3.87 27.40
C ASN A 232 6.01 3.24 28.61
#